data_e93cb9ef72b6e950a0073479e1882b2e
#
_entry.id   e93cb9ef72b6e950a0073479e1882b2e
#
_cell.length_a   1.000
_cell.length_b   1.000
_cell.length_c   1.000
_cell.angle_alpha   90.00
_cell.angle_beta   90.00
_cell.angle_gamma   90.00
#
_symmetry.space_group_name_H-M   'P 1'
#
loop_
_entity.id
_entity.type
_entity.pdbx_description
1 polymer ?
#
loop_
_entity_poly.entity_id
_entity_poly.type
_entity_poly.pdbx_seq_one_letter_code
_entity_poly.pdbx_strand_id
1 'polypeptide(L)'
;NGLEMARLYKPEIILCDVRMPRMTGIAMLERLEKFLPDSIPIFMSGYSDKEYLKAAIKLKAVNYIEKPLHPEEVRAAVLEAETLYKQKLRSHRGEAIHSQEIATRLAQQLTLPPSGSIRIADLCLELEQPELLEPGMNFTSVIVKLNESVEASGIFLEDLLTDISRFLEHYHLKCLFVEKRVQYLVHHIYGTNALSPATLSAVGSYISRQYDSCGKHLIAAGNTVTDISRVYQSYASAVILLQNCFFFPEKTFLTENIITQLPSKGPIPDSLQSPENTFSNYLLAGEEEHCAQFLEELFRYYSCNHTFIPNQIRELYYQLFNALSASRK
;
A
#
# COMPACT_ATOMS: atom_id res chain seq x y z
N ASN A 1 37.52 -12.77 -14.70
CA ASN A 1 37.02 -14.03 -14.19
C ASN A 1 35.51 -14.15 -14.53
N GLY A 2 35.11 -15.31 -15.16
CA GLY A 2 33.74 -15.48 -15.68
C GLY A 2 32.65 -15.29 -14.62
N LEU A 3 32.87 -15.73 -13.38
CA LEU A 3 31.95 -15.57 -12.28
C LEU A 3 31.75 -14.09 -11.86
N GLU A 4 32.80 -13.30 -11.84
CA GLU A 4 32.75 -11.86 -11.53
C GLU A 4 32.08 -11.08 -12.66
N MET A 5 32.39 -11.44 -13.90
CA MET A 5 31.75 -10.84 -15.08
C MET A 5 30.25 -11.14 -15.11
N ALA A 6 29.86 -12.39 -14.84
CA ALA A 6 28.43 -12.75 -14.78
C ALA A 6 27.69 -12.02 -13.65
N ARG A 7 28.31 -11.79 -12.49
CA ARG A 7 27.73 -10.98 -11.41
C ARG A 7 27.59 -9.51 -11.80
N LEU A 8 28.56 -8.97 -12.52
CA LEU A 8 28.56 -7.56 -12.93
C LEU A 8 27.53 -7.27 -14.03
N TYR A 9 27.52 -8.10 -15.07
CA TYR A 9 26.70 -7.89 -16.27
C TYR A 9 25.34 -8.56 -16.22
N LYS A 10 25.11 -9.49 -15.30
CA LYS A 10 23.86 -10.25 -15.13
C LYS A 10 23.29 -10.76 -16.46
N PRO A 11 24.04 -11.57 -17.23
CA PRO A 11 23.63 -12.03 -18.55
C PRO A 11 22.39 -12.92 -18.46
N GLU A 12 21.52 -12.82 -19.45
CA GLU A 12 20.31 -13.64 -19.62
C GLU A 12 20.65 -15.04 -20.09
N ILE A 13 21.69 -15.17 -20.95
CA ILE A 13 22.14 -16.44 -21.53
C ILE A 13 23.63 -16.60 -21.25
N ILE A 14 24.02 -17.78 -20.79
CA ILE A 14 25.42 -18.09 -20.46
C ILE A 14 25.91 -19.29 -21.27
N LEU A 15 26.79 -19.06 -22.26
CA LEU A 15 27.51 -20.13 -22.92
C LEU A 15 28.74 -20.49 -22.10
N CYS A 16 28.81 -21.73 -21.61
CA CYS A 16 29.84 -22.15 -20.69
C CYS A 16 30.53 -23.41 -21.16
N ASP A 17 31.89 -23.36 -21.26
CA ASP A 17 32.69 -24.57 -21.47
C ASP A 17 32.65 -25.42 -20.19
N VAL A 18 32.38 -26.71 -20.33
CA VAL A 18 32.39 -27.66 -19.22
C VAL A 18 33.77 -27.78 -18.59
N ARG A 19 34.84 -27.80 -19.40
CA ARG A 19 36.20 -27.94 -18.92
C ARG A 19 36.96 -26.61 -18.99
N MET A 20 37.06 -25.95 -17.86
CA MET A 20 37.84 -24.72 -17.72
C MET A 20 38.96 -24.89 -16.68
N PRO A 21 40.07 -24.15 -16.83
CA PRO A 21 41.13 -24.14 -15.81
C PRO A 21 40.62 -23.60 -14.47
N ARG A 22 41.06 -24.18 -13.36
CA ARG A 22 40.74 -23.78 -11.96
C ARG A 22 39.33 -24.10 -11.49
N MET A 23 38.32 -24.02 -12.33
CA MET A 23 36.91 -24.28 -11.97
C MET A 23 36.18 -24.79 -13.21
N THR A 24 35.44 -25.89 -13.06
CA THR A 24 34.60 -26.39 -14.15
C THR A 24 33.42 -25.46 -14.41
N GLY A 25 32.91 -25.44 -15.66
CA GLY A 25 31.70 -24.68 -15.99
C GLY A 25 30.52 -25.06 -15.16
N ILE A 26 30.37 -26.35 -14.83
CA ILE A 26 29.31 -26.86 -13.94
C ILE A 26 29.42 -26.20 -12.56
N ALA A 27 30.57 -26.23 -11.92
CA ALA A 27 30.77 -25.62 -10.60
C ALA A 27 30.57 -24.09 -10.62
N MET A 28 30.87 -23.45 -11.76
CA MET A 28 30.63 -22.04 -11.95
C MET A 28 29.11 -21.76 -12.01
N LEU A 29 28.37 -22.51 -12.79
CA LEU A 29 26.92 -22.34 -12.95
C LEU A 29 26.15 -22.68 -11.67
N GLU A 30 26.52 -23.71 -10.90
CA GLU A 30 25.96 -24.01 -9.58
C GLU A 30 26.10 -22.83 -8.60
N ARG A 31 27.20 -22.07 -8.71
CA ARG A 31 27.38 -20.85 -7.90
C ARG A 31 26.57 -19.68 -8.45
N LEU A 32 26.42 -19.58 -9.76
CA LEU A 32 25.65 -18.50 -10.41
C LEU A 32 24.14 -18.67 -10.22
N GLU A 33 23.63 -19.89 -10.16
CA GLU A 33 22.21 -20.16 -9.94
C GLU A 33 21.62 -19.42 -8.71
N LYS A 34 22.44 -19.26 -7.66
CA LYS A 34 22.06 -18.53 -6.45
C LYS A 34 21.91 -17.02 -6.65
N PHE A 35 22.56 -16.44 -7.66
CA PHE A 35 22.58 -14.99 -7.90
C PHE A 35 21.88 -14.60 -9.20
N LEU A 36 21.79 -15.53 -10.13
CA LEU A 36 21.19 -15.36 -11.46
C LEU A 36 20.28 -16.56 -11.77
N PRO A 37 19.20 -16.77 -10.97
CA PRO A 37 18.34 -17.94 -11.10
C PRO A 37 17.60 -17.97 -12.45
N ASP A 38 17.49 -16.83 -13.13
CA ASP A 38 16.75 -16.71 -14.38
C ASP A 38 17.62 -16.86 -15.62
N SER A 39 18.93 -16.78 -15.48
CA SER A 39 19.84 -17.00 -16.60
C SER A 39 19.71 -18.41 -17.17
N ILE A 40 19.77 -18.53 -18.48
CA ILE A 40 19.67 -19.79 -19.21
C ILE A 40 21.07 -20.29 -19.59
N PRO A 41 21.55 -21.38 -19.00
CA PRO A 41 22.87 -21.94 -19.35
C PRO A 41 22.81 -22.82 -20.58
N ILE A 42 23.86 -22.69 -21.43
CA ILE A 42 24.16 -23.56 -22.55
C ILE A 42 25.57 -24.12 -22.32
N PHE A 43 25.71 -25.43 -22.29
CA PHE A 43 27.03 -26.06 -22.14
C PHE A 43 27.72 -26.30 -23.47
N MET A 44 29.02 -26.08 -23.50
CA MET A 44 29.92 -26.48 -24.60
C MET A 44 30.93 -27.50 -24.08
N SER A 45 31.10 -28.63 -24.76
CA SER A 45 32.07 -29.65 -24.37
C SER A 45 32.70 -30.38 -25.55
N GLY A 46 33.94 -30.77 -25.41
CA GLY A 46 34.65 -31.59 -26.40
C GLY A 46 34.47 -33.10 -26.22
N TYR A 47 33.69 -33.57 -25.28
CA TYR A 47 33.45 -34.98 -24.98
C TYR A 47 32.03 -35.24 -24.55
N SER A 48 31.39 -36.27 -25.13
CA SER A 48 30.05 -36.75 -24.78
C SER A 48 30.08 -37.62 -23.50
N ASP A 49 30.64 -37.09 -22.42
CA ASP A 49 30.67 -37.77 -21.13
C ASP A 49 29.28 -37.76 -20.48
N LYS A 50 28.71 -38.93 -20.21
CA LYS A 50 27.37 -39.10 -19.60
C LYS A 50 27.20 -38.41 -18.26
N GLU A 51 28.30 -38.18 -17.52
CA GLU A 51 28.26 -37.48 -16.24
C GLU A 51 27.98 -35.98 -16.41
N TYR A 52 28.52 -35.35 -17.46
CA TYR A 52 28.26 -33.94 -17.76
C TYR A 52 26.81 -33.72 -18.27
N LEU A 53 26.27 -34.68 -18.98
CA LEU A 53 24.84 -34.64 -19.39
C LEU A 53 23.91 -34.67 -18.18
N LYS A 54 24.19 -35.49 -17.16
CA LYS A 54 23.45 -35.50 -15.90
C LYS A 54 23.52 -34.18 -15.15
N ALA A 55 24.68 -33.52 -15.12
CA ALA A 55 24.87 -32.23 -14.51
C ALA A 55 24.15 -31.13 -15.29
N ALA A 56 24.14 -31.18 -16.62
CA ALA A 56 23.39 -30.26 -17.47
C ALA A 56 21.88 -30.36 -17.20
N ILE A 57 21.33 -31.57 -17.07
CA ILE A 57 19.93 -31.79 -16.73
C ILE A 57 19.61 -31.22 -15.33
N LYS A 58 20.48 -31.46 -14.35
CA LYS A 58 20.30 -30.96 -12.97
C LYS A 58 20.27 -29.43 -12.92
N LEU A 59 21.13 -28.78 -13.72
CA LEU A 59 21.20 -27.32 -13.81
C LEU A 59 20.19 -26.72 -14.80
N LYS A 60 19.25 -27.52 -15.28
CA LYS A 60 18.23 -27.09 -16.26
C LYS A 60 18.84 -26.40 -17.50
N ALA A 61 20.05 -26.85 -17.91
CA ALA A 61 20.66 -26.36 -19.14
C ALA A 61 19.75 -26.72 -20.33
N VAL A 62 19.55 -25.74 -21.18
CA VAL A 62 18.64 -25.85 -22.31
C VAL A 62 19.23 -26.67 -23.41
N ASN A 63 20.56 -26.56 -23.60
CA ASN A 63 21.23 -27.24 -24.67
C ASN A 63 22.67 -27.58 -24.30
N TYR A 64 23.20 -28.57 -25.03
CA TYR A 64 24.60 -29.06 -24.96
C TYR A 64 25.17 -29.09 -26.36
N ILE A 65 26.20 -28.31 -26.61
CA ILE A 65 26.87 -28.18 -27.92
C ILE A 65 28.21 -28.93 -27.90
N GLU A 66 28.40 -29.85 -28.84
CA GLU A 66 29.67 -30.56 -28.97
C GLU A 66 30.69 -29.73 -29.74
N LYS A 67 31.95 -29.83 -29.32
CA LYS A 67 33.11 -29.27 -30.07
C LYS A 67 33.59 -30.27 -31.13
N PRO A 68 33.92 -29.82 -32.37
CA PRO A 68 34.07 -28.43 -32.81
C PRO A 68 32.73 -27.70 -32.95
N LEU A 69 32.69 -26.41 -32.56
CA LEU A 69 31.47 -25.61 -32.59
C LEU A 69 31.10 -25.30 -34.05
N HIS A 70 29.87 -25.63 -34.41
CA HIS A 70 29.28 -25.28 -35.70
C HIS A 70 28.39 -24.03 -35.51
N PRO A 71 28.56 -22.96 -36.31
CA PRO A 71 27.81 -21.71 -36.14
C PRO A 71 26.31 -21.90 -36.09
N GLU A 72 25.76 -22.81 -36.89
CA GLU A 72 24.32 -23.10 -36.95
C GLU A 72 23.78 -23.74 -35.66
N GLU A 73 24.59 -24.64 -35.03
CA GLU A 73 24.21 -25.29 -33.77
C GLU A 73 24.26 -24.27 -32.63
N VAL A 74 25.27 -23.41 -32.57
CA VAL A 74 25.33 -22.32 -31.59
C VAL A 74 24.16 -21.38 -31.74
N ARG A 75 23.87 -21.01 -32.98
CA ARG A 75 22.72 -20.15 -33.28
C ARG A 75 21.38 -20.77 -32.82
N ALA A 76 21.17 -22.05 -33.15
CA ALA A 76 19.95 -22.76 -32.76
C ALA A 76 19.80 -22.81 -31.21
N ALA A 77 20.90 -23.16 -30.52
CA ALA A 77 20.90 -23.21 -29.04
C ALA A 77 20.64 -21.85 -28.39
N VAL A 78 21.20 -20.77 -28.95
CA VAL A 78 20.94 -19.40 -28.43
C VAL A 78 19.49 -18.97 -28.67
N LEU A 79 18.89 -19.26 -29.82
CA LEU A 79 17.49 -18.95 -30.12
C LEU A 79 16.52 -19.73 -29.23
N GLU A 80 16.86 -21.00 -28.94
CA GLU A 80 16.09 -21.81 -28.00
C GLU A 80 16.19 -21.23 -26.57
N ALA A 81 17.38 -20.86 -26.11
CA ALA A 81 17.59 -20.23 -24.82
C ALA A 81 16.86 -18.89 -24.69
N GLU A 82 16.89 -18.06 -25.74
CA GLU A 82 16.13 -16.80 -25.80
C GLU A 82 14.62 -17.05 -25.62
N THR A 83 14.10 -18.07 -26.32
CA THR A 83 12.67 -18.41 -26.24
C THR A 83 12.28 -18.82 -24.81
N LEU A 84 13.09 -19.65 -24.17
CA LEU A 84 12.87 -20.12 -22.81
C LEU A 84 13.04 -18.99 -21.78
N TYR A 85 14.01 -18.12 -21.95
CA TYR A 85 14.17 -16.93 -21.11
C TYR A 85 12.92 -16.04 -21.17
N LYS A 86 12.42 -15.76 -22.39
CA LYS A 86 11.19 -15.00 -22.58
C LYS A 86 9.96 -15.68 -21.98
N GLN A 87 9.85 -17.01 -22.07
CA GLN A 87 8.77 -17.76 -21.41
C GLN A 87 8.86 -17.66 -19.89
N LYS A 88 10.06 -17.79 -19.31
CA LYS A 88 10.30 -17.67 -17.88
C LYS A 88 9.93 -16.28 -17.35
N LEU A 89 10.32 -15.22 -18.07
CA LEU A 89 9.91 -13.85 -17.74
C LEU A 89 8.41 -13.64 -17.81
N ARG A 90 7.72 -14.24 -18.79
CA ARG A 90 6.25 -14.17 -18.90
C ARG A 90 5.57 -14.91 -17.75
N SER A 91 6.10 -16.07 -17.35
CA SER A 91 5.58 -16.83 -16.21
C SER A 91 5.72 -16.01 -14.92
N HIS A 92 6.92 -15.49 -14.62
CA HIS A 92 7.16 -14.66 -13.43
C HIS A 92 6.28 -13.40 -13.41
N ARG A 93 6.07 -12.77 -14.57
CA ARG A 93 5.17 -11.63 -14.68
C ARG A 93 3.72 -12.02 -14.42
N GLY A 94 3.29 -13.18 -14.93
CA GLY A 94 1.96 -13.73 -14.67
C GLY A 94 1.75 -14.04 -13.18
N GLU A 95 2.73 -14.68 -12.54
CA GLU A 95 2.73 -14.98 -11.10
C GLU A 95 2.70 -13.70 -10.26
N ALA A 96 3.49 -12.68 -10.63
CA ALA A 96 3.51 -11.40 -9.94
C ALA A 96 2.17 -10.67 -10.05
N ILE A 97 1.53 -10.67 -11.25
CA ILE A 97 0.20 -10.07 -11.45
C ILE A 97 -0.83 -10.82 -10.61
N HIS A 98 -0.81 -12.15 -10.63
CA HIS A 98 -1.74 -12.98 -9.86
C HIS A 98 -1.57 -12.74 -8.35
N SER A 99 -0.34 -12.72 -7.86
CA SER A 99 -0.05 -12.40 -6.44
C SER A 99 -0.54 -11.00 -6.06
N GLN A 100 -0.36 -9.99 -6.94
CA GLN A 100 -0.86 -8.64 -6.71
C GLN A 100 -2.39 -8.58 -6.67
N GLU A 101 -3.09 -9.35 -7.52
CA GLU A 101 -4.56 -9.44 -7.50
C GLU A 101 -5.07 -10.04 -6.19
N ILE A 102 -4.42 -11.12 -5.70
CA ILE A 102 -4.77 -11.74 -4.41
C ILE A 102 -4.52 -10.76 -3.27
N ALA A 103 -3.36 -10.07 -3.25
CA ALA A 103 -3.02 -9.08 -2.24
C ALA A 103 -4.07 -7.95 -2.20
N THR A 104 -4.51 -7.47 -3.35
CA THR A 104 -5.55 -6.44 -3.46
C THR A 104 -6.90 -6.95 -2.95
N ARG A 105 -7.28 -8.19 -3.28
CA ARG A 105 -8.51 -8.82 -2.76
C ARG A 105 -8.46 -8.97 -1.24
N LEU A 106 -7.33 -9.41 -0.70
CA LEU A 106 -7.11 -9.50 0.75
C LEU A 106 -7.24 -8.12 1.39
N ALA A 107 -6.53 -7.11 0.89
CA ALA A 107 -6.61 -5.74 1.39
C ALA A 107 -8.05 -5.19 1.36
N GLN A 108 -8.81 -5.48 0.30
CA GLN A 108 -10.21 -5.10 0.20
C GLN A 108 -11.07 -5.81 1.26
N GLN A 109 -10.85 -7.10 1.48
CA GLN A 109 -11.59 -7.87 2.47
C GLN A 109 -11.32 -7.38 3.90
N LEU A 110 -10.09 -6.94 4.19
CA LEU A 110 -9.70 -6.38 5.49
C LEU A 110 -10.41 -5.04 5.82
N THR A 111 -11.07 -4.41 4.86
CA THR A 111 -11.92 -3.22 5.12
C THR A 111 -13.35 -3.55 5.52
N LEU A 112 -13.73 -4.84 5.50
CA LEU A 112 -15.09 -5.31 5.77
C LEU A 112 -15.12 -6.17 7.03
N PRO A 113 -16.22 -6.15 7.81
CA PRO A 113 -16.42 -7.12 8.87
C PRO A 113 -16.34 -8.55 8.32
N PRO A 114 -15.85 -9.52 9.10
CA PRO A 114 -15.81 -10.91 8.66
C PRO A 114 -17.20 -11.39 8.26
N SER A 115 -17.39 -11.70 6.98
CA SER A 115 -18.60 -12.28 6.43
C SER A 115 -18.27 -13.66 5.87
N GLY A 116 -19.12 -14.65 6.10
CA GLY A 116 -18.83 -16.06 5.88
C GLY A 116 -18.55 -16.53 4.45
N SER A 117 -18.55 -15.64 3.45
CA SER A 117 -18.38 -16.01 2.03
C SER A 117 -16.93 -16.04 1.54
N ILE A 118 -16.04 -15.23 2.13
CA ILE A 118 -14.61 -15.20 1.79
C ILE A 118 -13.81 -15.34 3.09
N ARG A 119 -13.01 -16.39 3.19
CA ARG A 119 -12.14 -16.59 4.34
C ARG A 119 -10.82 -15.83 4.14
N ILE A 120 -10.51 -14.94 5.06
CA ILE A 120 -9.21 -14.22 5.08
C ILE A 120 -8.06 -15.22 5.07
N ALA A 121 -8.22 -16.34 5.80
CA ALA A 121 -7.20 -17.39 5.86
C ALA A 121 -6.89 -18.00 4.49
N ASP A 122 -7.92 -18.24 3.67
CA ASP A 122 -7.73 -18.83 2.33
C ASP A 122 -6.93 -17.86 1.44
N LEU A 123 -7.21 -16.54 1.52
CA LEU A 123 -6.45 -15.53 0.78
C LEU A 123 -4.99 -15.41 1.26
N CYS A 124 -4.74 -15.54 2.57
CA CYS A 124 -3.37 -15.53 3.11
C CYS A 124 -2.56 -16.75 2.62
N LEU A 125 -3.19 -17.90 2.54
CA LEU A 125 -2.55 -19.12 2.00
C LEU A 125 -2.32 -19.02 0.49
N GLU A 126 -3.29 -18.52 -0.27
CA GLU A 126 -3.17 -18.29 -1.71
C GLU A 126 -2.08 -17.25 -2.03
N LEU A 127 -1.89 -16.25 -1.16
CA LEU A 127 -0.83 -15.24 -1.24
C LEU A 127 0.55 -15.78 -0.80
N GLU A 128 0.61 -17.02 -0.32
CA GLU A 128 1.82 -17.64 0.26
C GLU A 128 2.38 -16.87 1.49
N GLN A 129 1.49 -16.21 2.25
CA GLN A 129 1.84 -15.46 3.46
C GLN A 129 1.07 -15.98 4.70
N PRO A 130 1.25 -17.25 5.09
CA PRO A 130 0.57 -17.82 6.25
C PRO A 130 0.95 -17.12 7.57
N GLU A 131 2.12 -16.45 7.61
CA GLU A 131 2.58 -15.69 8.77
C GLU A 131 1.60 -14.56 9.17
N LEU A 132 0.75 -14.09 8.25
CA LEU A 132 -0.29 -13.10 8.56
C LEU A 132 -1.35 -13.62 9.55
N LEU A 133 -1.47 -14.94 9.67
CA LEU A 133 -2.42 -15.61 10.58
C LEU A 133 -1.80 -15.92 11.94
N GLU A 134 -0.49 -15.74 12.09
CA GLU A 134 0.22 -16.08 13.33
C GLU A 134 -0.06 -15.06 14.43
N PRO A 135 -0.11 -15.50 15.70
CA PRO A 135 -0.21 -14.61 16.84
C PRO A 135 1.05 -13.74 16.96
N GLY A 136 0.87 -12.47 17.29
CA GLY A 136 1.97 -11.50 17.44
C GLY A 136 2.16 -10.56 16.25
N MET A 137 1.41 -10.77 15.17
CA MET A 137 1.34 -9.77 14.11
C MET A 137 0.50 -8.56 14.54
N ASN A 138 0.99 -7.38 14.22
CA ASN A 138 0.30 -6.12 14.48
C ASN A 138 -0.13 -5.51 13.15
N PHE A 139 -1.34 -4.95 13.11
CA PHE A 139 -1.92 -4.35 11.91
C PHE A 139 -2.46 -2.96 12.23
N THR A 140 -2.19 -2.00 11.36
CA THR A 140 -2.75 -0.64 11.44
C THR A 140 -3.17 -0.20 10.05
N SER A 141 -4.43 0.22 9.92
CA SER A 141 -4.94 0.77 8.67
C SER A 141 -4.68 2.27 8.61
N VAL A 142 -4.00 2.71 7.56
CA VAL A 142 -3.78 4.13 7.24
C VAL A 142 -4.58 4.46 5.99
N ILE A 143 -5.47 5.44 6.10
CA ILE A 143 -6.28 5.90 4.97
C ILE A 143 -5.76 7.26 4.51
N VAL A 144 -5.52 7.37 3.21
CA VAL A 144 -5.21 8.63 2.54
C VAL A 144 -6.43 9.06 1.75
N LYS A 145 -6.93 10.25 2.03
CA LYS A 145 -8.00 10.90 1.26
C LYS A 145 -7.38 12.01 0.44
N LEU A 146 -7.46 11.91 -0.87
CA LEU A 146 -6.97 12.87 -1.84
C LEU A 146 -8.09 13.81 -2.31
N ASN A 147 -7.76 15.02 -2.74
CA ASN A 147 -8.66 15.89 -3.47
C ASN A 147 -8.69 15.55 -4.97
N GLU A 148 -7.52 15.17 -5.51
CA GLU A 148 -7.36 14.76 -6.90
C GLU A 148 -6.82 13.32 -6.94
N SER A 149 -7.07 12.59 -8.03
CA SER A 149 -6.53 11.23 -8.18
C SER A 149 -5.01 11.25 -8.38
N VAL A 150 -4.35 10.17 -8.00
CA VAL A 150 -2.90 9.99 -8.25
C VAL A 150 -2.58 10.12 -9.74
N GLU A 151 -3.42 9.56 -10.59
CA GLU A 151 -3.27 9.61 -12.06
C GLU A 151 -3.32 11.04 -12.60
N ALA A 152 -4.19 11.90 -12.05
CA ALA A 152 -4.30 13.30 -12.45
C ALA A 152 -3.04 14.11 -12.10
N SER A 153 -2.27 13.69 -11.10
CA SER A 153 -1.01 14.31 -10.72
C SER A 153 0.20 13.87 -11.58
N GLY A 154 -0.01 12.93 -12.51
CA GLY A 154 1.04 12.41 -13.39
C GLY A 154 2.02 11.46 -12.71
N ILE A 155 1.68 10.95 -11.53
CA ILE A 155 2.49 9.98 -10.79
C ILE A 155 1.99 8.57 -11.10
N PHE A 156 2.92 7.62 -11.23
CA PHE A 156 2.57 6.21 -11.28
C PHE A 156 2.38 5.66 -9.88
N LEU A 157 1.19 5.15 -9.59
CA LEU A 157 0.84 4.57 -8.29
C LEU A 157 1.80 3.44 -7.88
N GLU A 158 2.28 2.64 -8.83
CA GLU A 158 3.23 1.55 -8.59
C GLU A 158 4.57 2.05 -8.03
N ASP A 159 5.10 3.16 -8.56
CA ASP A 159 6.36 3.77 -8.08
C ASP A 159 6.18 4.28 -6.65
N LEU A 160 5.08 4.96 -6.39
CA LEU A 160 4.72 5.48 -5.07
C LEU A 160 4.60 4.36 -4.03
N LEU A 161 3.91 3.27 -4.36
CA LEU A 161 3.76 2.11 -3.49
C LEU A 161 5.09 1.39 -3.25
N THR A 162 5.96 1.35 -4.25
CA THR A 162 7.31 0.79 -4.14
C THR A 162 8.16 1.60 -3.15
N ASP A 163 8.11 2.92 -3.22
CA ASP A 163 8.84 3.80 -2.32
C ASP A 163 8.30 3.73 -0.87
N ILE A 164 6.98 3.65 -0.70
CA ILE A 164 6.37 3.41 0.61
C ILE A 164 6.81 2.06 1.17
N SER A 165 6.79 1.00 0.38
CA SER A 165 7.20 -0.35 0.81
C SER A 165 8.66 -0.37 1.23
N ARG A 166 9.55 0.23 0.45
CA ARG A 166 10.98 0.37 0.78
C ARG A 166 11.21 1.13 2.10
N PHE A 167 10.43 2.18 2.35
CA PHE A 167 10.51 2.92 3.60
C PHE A 167 10.04 2.06 4.80
N LEU A 168 8.94 1.32 4.65
CA LEU A 168 8.41 0.46 5.69
C LEU A 168 9.37 -0.68 6.07
N GLU A 169 10.15 -1.21 5.12
CA GLU A 169 11.16 -2.24 5.38
C GLU A 169 12.21 -1.80 6.41
N HIS A 170 12.57 -0.53 6.49
CA HIS A 170 13.48 0.00 7.52
C HIS A 170 12.95 -0.18 8.95
N TYR A 171 11.63 -0.31 9.09
CA TYR A 171 10.96 -0.56 10.36
C TYR A 171 10.52 -2.02 10.52
N HIS A 172 10.94 -2.92 9.61
CA HIS A 172 10.47 -4.30 9.51
C HIS A 172 8.93 -4.40 9.37
N LEU A 173 8.36 -3.47 8.65
CA LEU A 173 6.93 -3.39 8.35
C LEU A 173 6.70 -3.69 6.87
N LYS A 174 5.51 -4.24 6.59
CA LYS A 174 5.00 -4.48 5.24
C LYS A 174 3.65 -3.80 5.07
N CYS A 175 3.15 -3.75 3.83
CA CYS A 175 1.88 -3.10 3.52
C CYS A 175 1.06 -3.93 2.53
N LEU A 176 -0.24 -4.08 2.81
CA LEU A 176 -1.25 -4.45 1.83
C LEU A 176 -2.00 -3.19 1.43
N PHE A 177 -2.19 -3.00 0.14
CA PHE A 177 -2.78 -1.79 -0.41
C PHE A 177 -4.07 -2.07 -1.16
N VAL A 178 -5.04 -1.15 -1.01
CA VAL A 178 -6.25 -1.13 -1.84
C VAL A 178 -6.73 0.29 -2.08
N GLU A 179 -7.11 0.57 -3.32
CA GLU A 179 -7.87 1.75 -3.70
C GLU A 179 -9.37 1.45 -3.55
N LYS A 180 -10.04 2.14 -2.62
CA LYS A 180 -11.49 1.95 -2.40
C LYS A 180 -12.34 2.78 -3.36
N ARG A 181 -11.85 3.97 -3.68
CA ARG A 181 -12.41 4.92 -4.66
C ARG A 181 -11.23 5.77 -5.13
N VAL A 182 -11.35 6.40 -6.28
CA VAL A 182 -10.32 7.24 -6.90
C VAL A 182 -9.60 8.21 -5.95
N GLN A 183 -10.26 8.59 -4.84
CA GLN A 183 -9.71 9.53 -3.84
C GLN A 183 -9.43 8.89 -2.48
N TYR A 184 -9.67 7.59 -2.28
CA TYR A 184 -9.49 6.91 -0.99
C TYR A 184 -8.56 5.72 -1.14
N LEU A 185 -7.35 5.88 -0.64
CA LEU A 185 -6.28 4.90 -0.68
C LEU A 185 -6.07 4.32 0.71
N VAL A 186 -6.03 3.02 0.83
CA VAL A 186 -5.93 2.32 2.12
C VAL A 186 -4.64 1.50 2.15
N HIS A 187 -3.82 1.76 3.14
CA HIS A 187 -2.60 1.04 3.46
C HIS A 187 -2.81 0.26 4.75
N HIS A 188 -2.90 -1.07 4.67
CA HIS A 188 -2.88 -1.94 5.83
C HIS A 188 -1.43 -2.28 6.14
N ILE A 189 -0.84 -1.56 7.09
CA ILE A 189 0.55 -1.71 7.51
C ILE A 189 0.60 -2.81 8.58
N TYR A 190 1.54 -3.73 8.45
CA TYR A 190 1.67 -4.86 9.36
C TYR A 190 3.13 -5.26 9.63
N GLY A 191 3.35 -5.91 10.77
CA GLY A 191 4.64 -6.43 11.19
C GLY A 191 4.57 -7.05 12.58
N THR A 192 5.67 -7.67 13.01
CA THR A 192 5.78 -8.31 14.33
C THR A 192 5.91 -7.30 15.48
N ASN A 193 6.42 -6.11 15.17
CA ASN A 193 6.56 -5.04 16.14
C ASN A 193 5.31 -4.17 16.18
N ALA A 194 4.81 -3.84 17.38
CA ALA A 194 3.74 -2.86 17.51
C ALA A 194 4.21 -1.48 17.02
N LEU A 195 3.38 -0.80 16.25
CA LEU A 195 3.68 0.56 15.83
C LEU A 195 3.62 1.50 17.05
N SER A 196 4.79 1.89 17.54
CA SER A 196 4.85 2.94 18.57
C SER A 196 4.26 4.25 18.01
N PRO A 197 3.76 5.17 18.86
CA PRO A 197 3.28 6.47 18.40
C PRO A 197 4.33 7.25 17.58
N ALA A 198 5.62 7.11 17.92
CA ALA A 198 6.71 7.72 17.17
C ALA A 198 6.88 7.10 15.78
N THR A 199 6.86 5.75 15.71
CA THR A 199 6.93 5.02 14.42
C THR A 199 5.74 5.35 13.55
N LEU A 200 4.53 5.37 14.11
CA LEU A 200 3.31 5.70 13.40
C LEU A 200 3.35 7.13 12.85
N SER A 201 3.87 8.08 13.64
CA SER A 201 4.07 9.47 13.20
C SER A 201 5.08 9.58 12.05
N ALA A 202 6.20 8.85 12.13
CA ALA A 202 7.20 8.82 11.06
C ALA A 202 6.65 8.22 9.77
N VAL A 203 5.94 7.09 9.86
CA VAL A 203 5.28 6.41 8.74
C VAL A 203 4.20 7.31 8.13
N GLY A 204 3.32 7.89 8.94
CA GLY A 204 2.28 8.80 8.48
C GLY A 204 2.84 10.04 7.79
N SER A 205 3.91 10.63 8.33
CA SER A 205 4.59 11.78 7.72
C SER A 205 5.30 11.41 6.42
N TYR A 206 5.85 10.20 6.31
CA TYR A 206 6.44 9.72 5.06
C TYR A 206 5.39 9.50 4.00
N ILE A 207 4.32 8.77 4.33
CA ILE A 207 3.17 8.53 3.43
C ILE A 207 2.61 9.89 2.97
N SER A 208 2.43 10.87 3.87
CA SER A 208 1.94 12.20 3.50
C SER A 208 2.80 12.83 2.41
N ARG A 209 4.11 12.84 2.59
CA ARG A 209 5.04 13.42 1.61
C ARG A 209 4.97 12.75 0.23
N GLN A 210 4.69 11.45 0.18
CA GLN A 210 4.53 10.76 -1.10
C GLN A 210 3.33 11.28 -1.91
N TYR A 211 2.32 11.81 -1.23
CA TYR A 211 1.11 12.34 -1.85
C TYR A 211 1.09 13.87 -1.97
N ASP A 212 2.17 14.57 -1.62
CA ASP A 212 2.22 16.05 -1.68
C ASP A 212 1.96 16.60 -3.10
N SER A 213 2.41 15.90 -4.13
CA SER A 213 2.17 16.27 -5.52
C SER A 213 0.73 16.04 -5.99
N CYS A 214 -0.07 15.24 -5.26
CA CYS A 214 -1.51 15.07 -5.49
C CYS A 214 -2.35 16.22 -4.90
N GLY A 215 -1.70 17.29 -4.43
CA GLY A 215 -2.35 18.44 -3.83
C GLY A 215 -2.81 18.20 -2.39
N LYS A 216 -3.87 18.91 -1.98
CA LYS A 216 -4.36 18.80 -0.60
C LYS A 216 -4.88 17.40 -0.32
N HIS A 217 -4.36 16.79 0.73
CA HIS A 217 -4.74 15.45 1.17
C HIS A 217 -4.87 15.37 2.69
N LEU A 218 -5.53 14.32 3.16
CA LEU A 218 -5.76 14.05 4.58
C LEU A 218 -5.41 12.59 4.86
N ILE A 219 -4.74 12.33 5.97
CA ILE A 219 -4.33 10.99 6.37
C ILE A 219 -4.87 10.69 7.77
N ALA A 220 -5.39 9.49 7.95
CA ALA A 220 -5.80 8.99 9.25
C ALA A 220 -5.27 7.58 9.47
N ALA A 221 -4.68 7.34 10.63
CA ALA A 221 -4.26 6.02 11.06
C ALA A 221 -5.19 5.50 12.15
N GLY A 222 -5.78 4.34 11.93
CA GLY A 222 -6.63 3.66 12.89
C GLY A 222 -5.84 3.01 14.02
N ASN A 223 -6.57 2.39 14.93
CA ASN A 223 -6.01 1.68 16.07
C ASN A 223 -5.23 0.45 15.61
N THR A 224 -4.15 0.13 16.30
CA THR A 224 -3.41 -1.12 16.06
C THR A 224 -4.19 -2.30 16.63
N VAL A 225 -4.34 -3.35 15.82
CA VAL A 225 -4.95 -4.64 16.21
C VAL A 225 -3.94 -5.76 16.01
N THR A 226 -4.09 -6.85 16.78
CA THR A 226 -3.14 -7.98 16.80
C THR A 226 -3.66 -9.23 16.10
N ASP A 227 -4.79 -9.12 15.42
CA ASP A 227 -5.43 -10.22 14.70
C ASP A 227 -5.91 -9.70 13.34
N ILE A 228 -5.53 -10.38 12.28
CA ILE A 228 -5.91 -10.01 10.91
C ILE A 228 -7.43 -9.96 10.72
N SER A 229 -8.19 -10.80 11.43
CA SER A 229 -9.66 -10.81 11.38
C SER A 229 -10.29 -9.52 11.95
N ARG A 230 -9.51 -8.73 12.71
CA ARG A 230 -9.92 -7.46 13.32
C ARG A 230 -9.42 -6.22 12.59
N VAL A 231 -8.69 -6.38 11.48
CA VAL A 231 -8.15 -5.22 10.72
C VAL A 231 -9.26 -4.28 10.27
N TYR A 232 -10.46 -4.79 10.01
CA TYR A 232 -11.64 -3.95 9.72
C TYR A 232 -11.97 -2.94 10.83
N GLN A 233 -11.65 -3.25 12.10
CA GLN A 233 -11.82 -2.32 13.23
C GLN A 233 -10.81 -1.17 13.15
N SER A 234 -9.56 -1.50 12.80
CA SER A 234 -8.53 -0.49 12.52
C SER A 234 -8.95 0.43 11.36
N TYR A 235 -9.46 -0.16 10.28
CA TYR A 235 -9.99 0.60 9.16
C TYR A 235 -11.18 1.49 9.57
N ALA A 236 -12.14 0.96 10.32
CA ALA A 236 -13.29 1.71 10.80
C ALA A 236 -12.90 2.90 11.69
N SER A 237 -11.93 2.70 12.61
CA SER A 237 -11.42 3.80 13.43
C SER A 237 -10.72 4.88 12.60
N ALA A 238 -9.95 4.51 11.57
CA ALA A 238 -9.35 5.47 10.63
C ALA A 238 -10.42 6.26 9.85
N VAL A 239 -11.52 5.62 9.43
CA VAL A 239 -12.66 6.30 8.78
C VAL A 239 -13.28 7.34 9.71
N ILE A 240 -13.51 7.00 10.99
CA ILE A 240 -14.03 7.92 12.00
C ILE A 240 -13.09 9.12 12.17
N LEU A 241 -11.77 8.86 12.23
CA LEU A 241 -10.77 9.93 12.31
C LEU A 241 -10.83 10.87 11.11
N LEU A 242 -10.94 10.33 9.89
CA LEU A 242 -11.11 11.15 8.67
C LEU A 242 -12.38 11.99 8.68
N GLN A 243 -13.47 11.49 9.24
CA GLN A 243 -14.70 12.28 9.40
C GLN A 243 -14.47 13.45 10.37
N ASN A 244 -13.68 13.22 11.42
CA ASN A 244 -13.34 14.24 12.41
C ASN A 244 -12.29 15.25 11.93
N CYS A 245 -11.63 15.07 10.78
CA CYS A 245 -10.69 16.04 10.24
C CYS A 245 -11.32 17.42 9.97
N PHE A 246 -12.64 17.49 9.85
CA PHE A 246 -13.40 18.74 9.79
C PHE A 246 -13.08 19.68 10.95
N PHE A 247 -12.79 19.13 12.14
CA PHE A 247 -12.46 19.89 13.35
C PHE A 247 -10.98 20.30 13.44
N PHE A 248 -10.13 19.81 12.53
CA PHE A 248 -8.70 20.01 12.54
C PHE A 248 -8.18 20.44 11.16
N PRO A 249 -8.63 21.60 10.64
CA PRO A 249 -8.32 22.03 9.27
C PRO A 249 -6.82 22.19 9.01
N GLU A 250 -6.01 22.41 10.05
CA GLU A 250 -4.56 22.58 9.98
C GLU A 250 -3.78 21.25 10.05
N LYS A 251 -4.46 20.12 10.35
CA LYS A 251 -3.79 18.83 10.50
C LYS A 251 -4.01 17.97 9.27
N THR A 252 -2.92 17.50 8.69
CA THR A 252 -2.93 16.56 7.55
C THR A 252 -2.89 15.10 7.99
N PHE A 253 -2.39 14.81 9.20
CA PHE A 253 -2.30 13.46 9.76
C PHE A 253 -3.01 13.35 11.12
N LEU A 254 -3.97 12.44 11.20
CA LEU A 254 -4.80 12.21 12.37
C LEU A 254 -4.58 10.80 12.93
N THR A 255 -4.44 10.74 14.25
CA THR A 255 -4.38 9.50 15.03
C THR A 255 -5.31 9.61 16.25
N GLU A 256 -5.68 8.50 16.88
CA GLU A 256 -6.54 8.51 18.07
C GLU A 256 -5.98 9.39 19.20
N ASN A 257 -4.66 9.41 19.38
CA ASN A 257 -4.00 10.23 20.40
C ASN A 257 -4.27 11.74 20.24
N ILE A 258 -4.60 12.19 19.03
CA ILE A 258 -4.93 13.61 18.78
C ILE A 258 -6.33 13.92 19.30
N ILE A 259 -7.26 13.01 19.15
CA ILE A 259 -8.65 13.20 19.61
C ILE A 259 -8.75 13.14 21.13
N THR A 260 -7.99 12.23 21.78
CA THR A 260 -7.98 12.11 23.24
C THR A 260 -7.35 13.30 23.97
N GLN A 261 -6.53 14.11 23.26
CA GLN A 261 -5.92 15.32 23.83
C GLN A 261 -6.81 16.56 23.78
N LEU A 262 -8.03 16.42 23.24
CA LEU A 262 -8.94 17.54 23.13
C LEU A 262 -9.68 17.79 24.45
N PRO A 263 -9.92 19.06 24.81
CA PRO A 263 -10.64 19.38 26.03
C PRO A 263 -12.03 18.75 26.03
N SER A 264 -12.42 18.20 27.17
CA SER A 264 -13.76 17.67 27.38
C SER A 264 -14.80 18.79 27.30
N LYS A 265 -15.98 18.41 26.83
CA LYS A 265 -17.12 19.32 26.60
C LYS A 265 -17.49 20.16 27.80
N GLY A 266 -17.71 21.44 27.55
CA GLY A 266 -18.64 22.26 28.34
C GLY A 266 -20.13 21.92 28.05
N PRO A 267 -21.05 22.28 28.94
CA PRO A 267 -22.48 22.16 28.66
C PRO A 267 -22.85 22.95 27.38
N ILE A 268 -23.88 22.49 26.67
CA ILE A 268 -24.40 23.22 25.52
C ILE A 268 -24.92 24.57 26.03
N PRO A 269 -24.44 25.69 25.52
CA PRO A 269 -25.01 27.02 25.87
C PRO A 269 -26.52 27.06 25.55
N ASP A 270 -27.28 27.77 26.37
CA ASP A 270 -28.74 27.87 26.17
C ASP A 270 -29.08 28.46 24.79
N SER A 271 -28.28 29.41 24.30
CA SER A 271 -28.36 29.96 22.93
C SER A 271 -28.27 28.91 21.82
N LEU A 272 -27.58 27.81 22.08
CA LEU A 272 -27.29 26.75 21.10
C LEU A 272 -28.12 25.48 21.29
N GLN A 273 -29.09 25.47 22.24
CA GLN A 273 -29.98 24.33 22.43
C GLN A 273 -30.97 24.15 21.28
N SER A 274 -31.41 25.27 20.65
CA SER A 274 -32.28 25.30 19.48
C SER A 274 -31.75 26.29 18.45
N PRO A 275 -30.62 26.01 17.78
CA PRO A 275 -29.91 26.98 16.97
C PRO A 275 -30.74 27.52 15.79
N GLU A 276 -31.61 26.70 15.21
CA GLU A 276 -32.48 27.09 14.11
C GLU A 276 -33.53 28.14 14.55
N ASN A 277 -34.17 27.93 15.71
CA ASN A 277 -35.17 28.85 16.24
C ASN A 277 -34.51 30.18 16.68
N THR A 278 -33.38 30.10 17.36
CA THR A 278 -32.64 31.28 17.82
C THR A 278 -32.22 32.15 16.64
N PHE A 279 -31.63 31.56 15.61
CA PHE A 279 -31.24 32.28 14.43
C PHE A 279 -32.40 32.87 13.64
N SER A 280 -33.49 32.10 13.50
CA SER A 280 -34.70 32.59 12.84
C SER A 280 -35.33 33.78 13.57
N ASN A 281 -35.33 33.78 14.92
CA ASN A 281 -35.82 34.91 15.71
C ASN A 281 -35.00 36.17 15.48
N TYR A 282 -33.67 36.10 15.46
CA TYR A 282 -32.82 37.25 15.14
C TYR A 282 -33.02 37.78 13.72
N LEU A 283 -33.24 36.89 12.76
CA LEU A 283 -33.56 37.27 11.37
C LEU A 283 -34.90 38.00 11.27
N LEU A 284 -35.94 37.50 11.95
CA LEU A 284 -37.25 38.13 11.97
C LEU A 284 -37.27 39.49 12.69
N ALA A 285 -36.40 39.63 13.70
CA ALA A 285 -36.22 40.90 14.42
C ALA A 285 -35.37 41.92 13.64
N GLY A 286 -34.71 41.54 12.56
CA GLY A 286 -33.80 42.38 11.80
C GLY A 286 -32.47 42.66 12.51
N GLU A 287 -32.07 41.83 13.45
CA GLU A 287 -30.91 42.02 14.32
C GLU A 287 -29.63 41.41 13.66
N GLU A 288 -29.10 42.08 12.64
CA GLU A 288 -27.97 41.56 11.85
C GLU A 288 -26.72 41.31 12.70
N GLU A 289 -26.40 42.18 13.67
CA GLU A 289 -25.24 41.99 14.56
C GLU A 289 -25.40 40.73 15.44
N HIS A 290 -26.58 40.49 15.96
CA HIS A 290 -26.87 39.29 16.76
C HIS A 290 -26.82 38.00 15.90
N CYS A 291 -27.23 38.07 14.64
CA CYS A 291 -27.06 36.96 13.70
C CYS A 291 -25.58 36.62 13.49
N ALA A 292 -24.72 37.62 13.28
CA ALA A 292 -23.29 37.41 13.08
C ALA A 292 -22.63 36.84 14.33
N GLN A 293 -22.90 37.42 15.51
CA GLN A 293 -22.36 36.94 16.78
C GLN A 293 -22.81 35.51 17.09
N PHE A 294 -24.08 35.19 16.81
CA PHE A 294 -24.58 33.83 16.98
C PHE A 294 -23.90 32.80 16.08
N LEU A 295 -23.64 33.14 14.81
CA LEU A 295 -22.91 32.26 13.90
C LEU A 295 -21.44 32.05 14.32
N GLU A 296 -20.79 33.07 14.87
CA GLU A 296 -19.46 32.96 15.44
C GLU A 296 -19.44 32.09 16.70
N GLU A 297 -20.42 32.24 17.59
CA GLU A 297 -20.55 31.41 18.78
C GLU A 297 -20.79 29.94 18.40
N LEU A 298 -21.71 29.71 17.46
CA LEU A 298 -22.00 28.40 16.90
C LEU A 298 -20.76 27.75 16.29
N PHE A 299 -20.03 28.47 15.45
CA PHE A 299 -18.80 28.01 14.84
C PHE A 299 -17.75 27.62 15.89
N ARG A 300 -17.53 28.51 16.88
CA ARG A 300 -16.57 28.27 17.97
C ARG A 300 -16.96 27.04 18.78
N TYR A 301 -18.22 26.89 19.12
CA TYR A 301 -18.72 25.75 19.87
C TYR A 301 -18.52 24.42 19.13
N TYR A 302 -18.92 24.36 17.88
CA TYR A 302 -18.76 23.13 17.08
C TYR A 302 -17.31 22.83 16.70
N SER A 303 -16.47 23.85 16.50
CA SER A 303 -15.04 23.67 16.23
C SER A 303 -14.28 23.03 17.41
N CYS A 304 -14.76 23.27 18.62
CA CYS A 304 -14.15 22.71 19.84
C CYS A 304 -14.84 21.42 20.32
N ASN A 305 -15.93 21.00 19.69
CA ASN A 305 -16.77 19.92 20.21
C ASN A 305 -16.86 18.73 19.24
N HIS A 306 -15.97 17.75 19.42
CA HIS A 306 -15.76 16.60 18.52
C HIS A 306 -16.80 15.47 18.66
N THR A 307 -17.84 15.63 19.45
CA THR A 307 -18.89 14.62 19.59
C THR A 307 -19.98 14.71 18.55
N PHE A 308 -19.98 15.78 17.78
CA PHE A 308 -20.91 15.93 16.67
C PHE A 308 -20.35 15.23 15.42
N ILE A 309 -21.23 14.55 14.71
CA ILE A 309 -20.90 14.00 13.40
C ILE A 309 -20.86 15.16 12.40
N PRO A 310 -19.81 15.32 11.58
CA PRO A 310 -19.69 16.42 10.63
C PRO A 310 -20.91 16.62 9.72
N ASN A 311 -21.63 15.55 9.40
CA ASN A 311 -22.86 15.64 8.61
C ASN A 311 -24.00 16.36 9.36
N GLN A 312 -24.08 16.19 10.69
CA GLN A 312 -25.10 16.91 11.50
C GLN A 312 -24.80 18.41 11.51
N ILE A 313 -23.53 18.79 11.62
CA ILE A 313 -23.11 20.19 11.55
C ILE A 313 -23.42 20.77 10.16
N ARG A 314 -23.11 20.04 9.10
CA ARG A 314 -23.40 20.46 7.72
C ARG A 314 -24.88 20.66 7.49
N GLU A 315 -25.71 19.73 7.97
CA GLU A 315 -27.17 19.83 7.88
C GLU A 315 -27.69 21.08 8.60
N LEU A 316 -27.19 21.33 9.82
CA LEU A 316 -27.55 22.52 10.59
C LEU A 316 -27.21 23.82 9.82
N TYR A 317 -25.96 23.94 9.32
CA TYR A 317 -25.60 25.14 8.55
C TYR A 317 -26.42 25.28 7.27
N TYR A 318 -26.79 24.17 6.64
CA TYR A 318 -27.69 24.21 5.48
C TYR A 318 -29.08 24.75 5.82
N GLN A 319 -29.62 24.35 6.98
CA GLN A 319 -30.92 24.86 7.46
C GLN A 319 -30.83 26.36 7.80
N LEU A 320 -29.77 26.82 8.50
CA LEU A 320 -29.52 28.22 8.76
C LEU A 320 -29.38 29.05 7.48
N PHE A 321 -28.69 28.53 6.47
CA PHE A 321 -28.56 29.18 5.17
C PHE A 321 -29.94 29.32 4.45
N ASN A 322 -30.77 28.30 4.52
CA ASN A 322 -32.10 28.33 3.96
C ASN A 322 -33.00 29.37 4.68
N ALA A 323 -32.91 29.45 6.01
CA ALA A 323 -33.63 30.48 6.79
C ALA A 323 -33.21 31.89 6.38
N LEU A 324 -31.89 32.14 6.22
CA LEU A 324 -31.37 33.42 5.75
C LEU A 324 -31.84 33.74 4.32
N SER A 325 -31.87 32.75 3.45
CA SER A 325 -32.29 32.92 2.05
C SER A 325 -33.80 33.23 1.96
N ALA A 326 -34.62 32.69 2.86
CA ALA A 326 -36.04 32.93 2.92
C ALA A 326 -36.37 34.32 3.49
N SER A 327 -35.57 34.86 4.42
CA SER A 327 -35.76 36.18 5.01
C SER A 327 -35.46 37.35 4.05
N ARG A 328 -34.76 37.08 2.94
CA ARG A 328 -34.44 38.10 1.91
C ARG A 328 -35.50 38.26 0.83
N LYS A 329 -36.61 37.51 0.91
CA LYS A 329 -37.79 37.68 0.05
C LYS A 329 -38.85 38.48 0.73
#